data_174f5f6e4ae7dc55cf301f7fd3b6f542
#
_entry.id   174f5f6e4ae7dc55cf301f7fd3b6f542
#
_cell.length_a   1.000
_cell.length_b   1.000
_cell.length_c   1.000
_cell.angle_alpha   90.00
_cell.angle_beta   90.00
_cell.angle_gamma   90.00
#
_symmetry.space_group_name_H-M   'P 1'
#
loop_
_entity.id
_entity.type
_entity.pdbx_description
1 polymer ?
#
loop_
_entity_poly.entity_id
_entity_poly.type
_entity_poly.pdbx_seq_one_letter_code
_entity_poly.pdbx_strand_id
1 'polypeptide(L)' 'AREIDAGGKFVLPGGVDSHCHIEQKSGMGVMCADDFYTGTVSAAFGGTTTVIPFAAQHRGMSLRQVVNDYHEAATPKA' A
#
# COMPACT_ATOMS: atom_id res chain seq x y z
N ALA A 1 -3.43 8.35 29.55
CA ALA A 1 -3.55 8.72 28.13
C ALA A 1 -2.22 9.28 27.63
N ARG A 2 -1.90 9.03 26.38
CA ARG A 2 -0.70 9.55 25.74
C ARG A 2 -1.01 10.89 25.08
N GLU A 3 -0.20 11.90 25.35
CA GLU A 3 -0.30 13.20 24.69
C GLU A 3 0.86 13.41 23.74
N ILE A 4 0.58 14.03 22.60
CA ILE A 4 1.60 14.46 21.63
C ILE A 4 1.37 15.94 21.34
N ASP A 5 2.37 16.79 21.64
CA ASP A 5 2.30 18.21 21.35
C ASP A 5 2.64 18.47 19.87
N ALA A 6 1.66 18.96 19.12
CA ALA A 6 1.83 19.26 17.69
C ALA A 6 2.54 20.61 17.43
N GLY A 7 2.77 21.43 18.45
CA GLY A 7 3.63 22.63 18.36
C GLY A 7 3.23 23.65 17.32
N GLY A 8 1.92 23.95 17.19
CA GLY A 8 1.42 24.92 16.19
C GLY A 8 1.25 24.37 14.79
N LYS A 9 1.43 23.06 14.59
CA LYS A 9 1.23 22.39 13.31
C LYS A 9 -0.24 22.01 13.14
N PHE A 10 -0.68 21.85 11.88
CA PHE A 10 -1.99 21.29 11.61
C PHE A 10 -2.00 19.81 11.94
N VAL A 11 -3.09 19.36 12.57
CA VAL A 11 -3.36 17.94 12.81
C VAL A 11 -4.55 17.54 11.96
N LEU A 12 -4.33 16.69 10.99
CA LEU A 12 -5.31 16.28 9.99
C LEU A 12 -5.43 14.75 9.99
N PRO A 13 -6.57 14.20 9.53
CA PRO A 13 -6.63 12.78 9.22
C PRO A 13 -5.55 12.41 8.20
N GLY A 14 -5.01 11.21 8.32
CA GLY A 14 -4.04 10.71 7.33
C GLY A 14 -4.64 10.62 5.94
N GLY A 15 -3.82 10.82 4.92
CA GLY A 15 -4.23 10.72 3.53
C GLY A 15 -4.63 9.29 3.15
N VAL A 16 -5.55 9.19 2.20
CA VAL A 16 -5.97 7.92 1.59
C VAL A 16 -5.52 7.92 0.14
N ASP A 17 -4.63 7.00 -0.22
CA ASP A 17 -4.30 6.77 -1.64
C ASP A 17 -5.23 5.67 -2.16
N SER A 18 -6.20 6.06 -2.97
CA SER A 18 -7.24 5.17 -3.48
C SER A 18 -6.83 4.39 -4.72
N HIS A 19 -5.61 4.61 -5.22
CA HIS A 19 -5.13 3.91 -6.42
C HIS A 19 -3.61 3.90 -6.42
N CYS A 20 -3.01 2.83 -5.93
CA CYS A 20 -1.55 2.70 -5.94
C CYS A 20 -1.11 1.31 -6.41
N HIS A 21 0.15 1.22 -6.80
CA HIS A 21 0.76 -0.02 -7.25
C HIS A 21 1.97 -0.32 -6.35
N ILE A 22 1.83 -1.30 -5.48
CA ILE A 22 2.87 -1.72 -4.53
C ILE A 22 3.14 -3.21 -4.73
N GLU A 23 4.41 -3.58 -4.79
CA GLU A 23 4.85 -4.98 -4.94
C GLU A 23 4.17 -5.68 -6.13
N GLN A 24 3.91 -4.93 -7.18
CA GLN A 24 3.24 -5.44 -8.36
C GLN A 24 4.24 -5.84 -9.43
N LYS A 25 4.06 -7.02 -9.98
CA LYS A 25 4.79 -7.46 -11.17
C LYS A 25 4.13 -6.90 -12.42
N SER A 26 4.86 -6.16 -13.24
CA SER A 26 4.32 -5.63 -14.48
C SER A 26 4.11 -6.74 -15.51
N GLY A 27 3.31 -6.45 -16.56
CA GLY A 27 3.09 -7.37 -17.66
C GLY A 27 4.38 -7.75 -18.45
N MET A 28 5.44 -6.95 -18.28
CA MET A 28 6.76 -7.23 -18.87
C MET A 28 7.67 -8.03 -17.94
N GLY A 29 7.18 -8.50 -16.81
CA GLY A 29 7.94 -9.29 -15.84
C GLY A 29 8.81 -8.50 -14.90
N VAL A 30 8.71 -7.18 -14.89
CA VAL A 30 9.46 -6.30 -13.99
C VAL A 30 8.66 -6.07 -12.72
N MET A 31 9.32 -6.25 -11.56
CA MET A 31 8.72 -5.98 -10.26
C MET A 31 8.84 -4.49 -9.91
N CYS A 32 7.87 -3.97 -9.14
CA CYS A 32 8.01 -2.67 -8.50
C CYS A 32 9.24 -2.65 -7.60
N ALA A 33 9.87 -1.47 -7.48
CA ALA A 33 11.01 -1.28 -6.58
C ALA A 33 10.65 -1.50 -5.12
N ASP A 34 9.43 -1.14 -4.73
CA ASP A 34 8.93 -1.30 -3.37
C ASP A 34 8.19 -2.62 -3.17
N ASP A 35 8.37 -3.21 -2.00
CA ASP A 35 7.45 -4.21 -1.48
C ASP A 35 6.39 -3.53 -0.58
N PHE A 36 5.49 -4.32 0.01
CA PHE A 36 4.45 -3.75 0.87
C PHE A 36 5.02 -3.09 2.13
N TYR A 37 6.15 -3.56 2.64
CA TYR A 37 6.79 -2.91 3.78
C TYR A 37 7.38 -1.55 3.42
N THR A 38 8.25 -1.52 2.43
CA THR A 38 8.95 -0.27 2.06
C THR A 38 7.98 0.77 1.49
N GLY A 39 7.02 0.35 0.68
CA GLY A 39 6.02 1.24 0.11
C GLY A 39 5.11 1.87 1.16
N THR A 40 4.63 1.09 2.13
CA THR A 40 3.77 1.62 3.20
C THR A 40 4.54 2.48 4.20
N VAL A 41 5.80 2.16 4.48
CA VAL A 41 6.67 3.03 5.29
C VAL A 41 6.85 4.38 4.60
N SER A 42 7.16 4.39 3.31
CA SER A 42 7.30 5.62 2.53
C SER A 42 6.00 6.44 2.54
N ALA A 43 4.86 5.79 2.35
CA ALA A 43 3.56 6.43 2.39
C ALA A 43 3.31 7.10 3.75
N ALA A 44 3.61 6.41 4.85
CA ALA A 44 3.43 6.92 6.21
C ALA A 44 4.28 8.16 6.46
N PHE A 45 5.54 8.17 6.01
CA PHE A 45 6.41 9.35 6.11
C PHE A 45 5.86 10.54 5.32
N GLY A 46 5.12 10.31 4.24
CA GLY A 46 4.46 11.35 3.47
C GLY A 46 3.09 11.76 4.00
N GLY A 47 2.62 11.14 5.09
CA GLY A 47 1.31 11.45 5.69
C GLY A 47 0.15 10.63 5.14
N THR A 48 0.40 9.64 4.29
CA THR A 48 -0.62 8.71 3.79
C THR A 48 -0.71 7.52 4.74
N THR A 49 -1.88 7.32 5.35
CA THR A 49 -2.08 6.29 6.36
C THR A 49 -2.95 5.13 5.89
N THR A 50 -3.52 5.25 4.71
CA THR A 50 -4.35 4.20 4.09
C THR A 50 -4.02 4.11 2.62
N VAL A 51 -3.79 2.90 2.14
CA VAL A 51 -3.54 2.64 0.72
C VAL A 51 -4.51 1.58 0.22
N ILE A 52 -4.97 1.75 -1.01
CA ILE A 52 -5.80 0.77 -1.72
C ILE A 52 -5.01 0.31 -2.95
N PRO A 53 -4.18 -0.74 -2.79
CA PRO A 53 -3.35 -1.21 -3.88
C PRO A 53 -4.17 -1.88 -4.97
N PHE A 54 -3.69 -1.76 -6.18
CA PHE A 54 -4.29 -2.40 -7.34
C PHE A 54 -3.89 -3.88 -7.38
N ALA A 55 -4.88 -4.77 -7.36
CA ALA A 55 -4.67 -6.20 -7.55
C ALA A 55 -4.79 -6.52 -9.04
N ALA A 56 -3.66 -6.57 -9.74
CA ALA A 56 -3.65 -6.75 -11.19
C ALA A 56 -4.04 -8.17 -11.59
N GLN A 57 -5.10 -8.29 -12.36
CA GLN A 57 -5.56 -9.55 -12.93
C GLN A 57 -5.03 -9.67 -14.37
N HIS A 58 -4.42 -10.78 -14.67
CA HIS A 58 -4.01 -11.12 -16.04
C HIS A 58 -4.95 -12.17 -16.63
N ARG A 59 -4.93 -12.28 -17.96
CA ARG A 59 -5.75 -13.26 -18.67
C ARG A 59 -5.50 -14.68 -18.13
N GLY A 60 -6.56 -15.41 -17.84
CA GLY A 60 -6.48 -16.77 -17.31
C GLY A 60 -6.45 -16.86 -15.78
N MET A 61 -6.39 -15.73 -15.08
CA MET A 61 -6.42 -15.71 -13.61
C MET A 61 -7.81 -15.39 -13.09
N SER A 62 -8.23 -16.05 -12.00
CA SER A 62 -9.45 -15.65 -11.32
C SER A 62 -9.21 -14.42 -10.47
N LEU A 63 -10.20 -13.53 -10.41
CA LEU A 63 -10.09 -12.31 -9.59
C LEU A 63 -9.90 -12.64 -8.10
N ARG A 64 -10.61 -13.66 -7.61
CA ARG A 64 -10.49 -14.11 -6.22
C ARG A 64 -9.06 -14.54 -5.89
N GLN A 65 -8.42 -15.31 -6.76
CA GLN A 65 -7.05 -15.76 -6.56
C GLN A 65 -6.07 -14.60 -6.54
N VAL A 66 -6.24 -13.64 -7.44
CA VAL A 66 -5.39 -12.43 -7.49
C VAL A 66 -5.49 -11.63 -6.20
N VAL A 67 -6.72 -11.39 -5.71
CA VAL A 67 -6.93 -10.67 -4.46
C VAL A 67 -6.32 -11.41 -3.27
N ASN A 68 -6.47 -12.73 -3.20
CA ASN A 68 -5.86 -13.55 -2.15
C ASN A 68 -4.33 -13.46 -2.17
N ASP A 69 -3.72 -13.52 -3.34
CA ASP A 69 -2.27 -13.43 -3.49
C ASP A 69 -1.74 -12.09 -2.97
N TYR A 70 -2.43 -10.99 -3.26
CA TYR A 70 -2.06 -9.67 -2.74
C TYR A 70 -2.24 -9.57 -1.23
N HIS A 71 -3.29 -10.15 -0.67
CA HIS A 71 -3.48 -10.22 0.78
C HIS A 71 -2.36 -11.01 1.47
N GLU A 72 -1.97 -12.15 0.91
CA GLU A 72 -0.88 -12.96 1.45
C GLU A 72 0.46 -12.20 1.42
N ALA A 73 0.72 -11.43 0.37
CA ALA A 73 1.92 -10.63 0.28
C ALA A 73 1.91 -9.44 1.25
N ALA A 74 0.76 -8.79 1.43
CA ALA A 74 0.65 -7.56 2.22
C ALA A 74 0.56 -7.80 3.73
N THR A 75 -0.21 -8.79 4.16
CA THR A 75 -0.54 -9.01 5.56
C THR A 75 0.68 -9.11 6.49
N PRO A 76 1.77 -9.84 6.15
CA PRO A 76 2.92 -9.90 7.04
C PRO A 76 3.82 -8.68 7.00
N LYS A 77 3.63 -7.77 6.06
CA LYS A 77 4.55 -6.64 5.81
C LYS A 77 3.97 -5.28 6.11
N ALA A 78 2.67 -5.14 5.93
CA ALA A 78 2.01 -3.85 6.06
C ALA A 78 1.16 -3.72 7.33
#